data_5dd007208ded31a31675917b77cc65d0
#
_entry.id   5dd007208ded31a31675917b77cc65d0
#
_cell.length_a   1.000
_cell.length_b   1.000
_cell.length_c   1.000
_cell.angle_alpha   90.00
_cell.angle_beta   90.00
_cell.angle_gamma   90.00
#
_symmetry.space_group_name_H-M   'P 1'
#
loop_
_entity.id
_entity.type
_entity.pdbx_description
1 polymer ?
#
loop_
_entity_poly.entity_id
_entity_poly.type
_entity_poly.pdbx_seq_one_letter_code
_entity_poly.pdbx_strand_id
1 'polypeptide(L)'
;MAVAESGRLTLEDTVAIDVHAHVEMSQAGGDSLPDELRDAAIRHFRGESARPTALELAGYYRERRMMAVVFTVDSESFTGQTRVPNEEIAEAARANADVLIPFASIDPHKGRRGVDEARRLIAEHGVRGFKFHPNVQGFFPNDRVAYPLYEVIEEAGLPALFHTGQSGVGTGLPGGGGVRLKYSNPIHVDDVAVDFPELKIVLAHPSFPWQDEAIAVALHKPQVYIDLSGWSPKYFPPQLVHHANTLLRERVLFGTDYPFITPDRWLADFDKLDIKPDVRPLILKQNAMRLLGLKGESSMGEAR
;
A
#
# COMPACT_ATOMS: atom_id res chain seq x y z
N MET A 1 -13.09 -18.19 -34.89
CA MET A 1 -13.95 -17.35 -34.06
C MET A 1 -13.00 -16.53 -33.17
N ALA A 2 -12.86 -15.24 -33.44
CA ALA A 2 -12.06 -14.32 -32.66
C ALA A 2 -12.73 -14.13 -31.27
N VAL A 3 -12.05 -14.55 -30.23
CA VAL A 3 -12.45 -14.21 -28.85
C VAL A 3 -12.18 -12.71 -28.70
N ALA A 4 -13.23 -11.98 -28.41
CA ALA A 4 -13.23 -10.53 -28.30
C ALA A 4 -12.13 -10.04 -27.34
N GLU A 5 -11.29 -9.12 -27.79
CA GLU A 5 -10.38 -8.27 -27.01
C GLU A 5 -11.13 -7.23 -26.14
N SER A 6 -12.40 -7.47 -25.84
CA SER A 6 -13.26 -6.55 -25.09
C SER A 6 -13.21 -6.87 -23.61
N GLY A 7 -12.31 -6.22 -22.86
CA GLY A 7 -12.38 -6.33 -21.41
C GLY A 7 -11.21 -5.78 -20.62
N ARG A 8 -10.14 -5.30 -21.26
CA ARG A 8 -9.06 -4.63 -20.53
C ARG A 8 -9.45 -3.20 -20.17
N LEU A 9 -9.28 -2.85 -18.91
CA LEU A 9 -9.54 -1.51 -18.41
C LEU A 9 -8.43 -0.56 -18.87
N THR A 10 -8.81 0.60 -19.41
CA THR A 10 -7.84 1.66 -19.69
C THR A 10 -7.65 2.55 -18.46
N LEU A 11 -6.54 3.28 -18.41
CA LEU A 11 -6.33 4.24 -17.34
C LEU A 11 -7.41 5.35 -17.35
N GLU A 12 -7.92 5.72 -18.51
CA GLU A 12 -9.00 6.70 -18.66
C GLU A 12 -10.32 6.20 -18.08
N ASP A 13 -10.64 4.94 -18.31
CA ASP A 13 -11.85 4.29 -17.80
C ASP A 13 -11.78 3.96 -16.30
N THR A 14 -10.58 3.96 -15.74
CA THR A 14 -10.35 3.68 -14.33
C THR A 14 -10.97 4.79 -13.47
N VAL A 15 -11.86 4.43 -12.55
CA VAL A 15 -12.55 5.40 -11.67
C VAL A 15 -11.76 5.75 -10.42
N ALA A 16 -10.92 4.83 -9.92
CA ALA A 16 -10.05 5.04 -8.77
C ALA A 16 -8.85 4.09 -8.80
N ILE A 17 -7.77 4.46 -8.09
CA ILE A 17 -6.58 3.62 -7.90
C ILE A 17 -6.42 3.39 -6.39
N ASP A 18 -6.71 2.18 -5.96
CA ASP A 18 -6.50 1.73 -4.59
C ASP A 18 -5.01 1.45 -4.38
N VAL A 19 -4.34 2.23 -3.53
CA VAL A 19 -2.90 2.04 -3.31
C VAL A 19 -2.57 0.99 -2.25
N HIS A 20 -3.58 0.26 -1.74
CA HIS A 20 -3.39 -0.64 -0.61
C HIS A 20 -4.33 -1.85 -0.62
N ALA A 21 -3.91 -2.91 -1.28
CA ALA A 21 -4.63 -4.18 -1.28
C ALA A 21 -3.68 -5.36 -1.02
N HIS A 22 -4.08 -6.24 -0.11
CA HIS A 22 -3.29 -7.39 0.32
C HIS A 22 -3.60 -8.63 -0.52
N VAL A 23 -2.55 -9.30 -0.98
CA VAL A 23 -2.60 -10.68 -1.44
C VAL A 23 -2.40 -11.57 -0.22
N GLU A 24 -3.43 -12.27 0.20
CA GLU A 24 -3.44 -13.04 1.45
C GLU A 24 -3.08 -14.51 1.24
N MET A 25 -3.27 -15.04 0.04
CA MET A 25 -3.05 -16.44 -0.27
C MET A 25 -2.30 -16.63 -1.60
N SER A 26 -1.35 -17.57 -1.61
CA SER A 26 -0.69 -18.02 -2.83
C SER A 26 -1.61 -18.92 -3.66
N GLN A 27 -1.47 -18.88 -4.99
CA GLN A 27 -2.11 -19.83 -5.91
C GLN A 27 -1.72 -21.29 -5.63
N ALA A 28 -0.51 -21.50 -5.11
CA ALA A 28 -0.03 -22.84 -4.71
C ALA A 28 -0.54 -23.28 -3.34
N GLY A 29 -1.32 -22.43 -2.65
CA GLY A 29 -1.71 -22.61 -1.25
C GLY A 29 -0.66 -22.02 -0.29
N GLY A 30 -1.09 -21.69 0.89
CA GLY A 30 -0.29 -21.01 1.91
C GLY A 30 -0.72 -19.55 2.11
N ASP A 31 -0.89 -19.20 3.36
CA ASP A 31 -1.35 -17.87 3.80
C ASP A 31 -0.16 -16.94 4.08
N SER A 32 -0.37 -15.64 3.95
CA SER A 32 0.63 -14.61 4.25
C SER A 32 0.90 -14.43 5.75
N LEU A 33 -0.08 -14.78 6.60
CA LEU A 33 -0.02 -14.67 8.06
C LEU A 33 -0.45 -15.98 8.74
N PRO A 34 0.10 -16.28 9.93
CA PRO A 34 -0.44 -17.34 10.79
C PRO A 34 -1.93 -17.12 11.10
N ASP A 35 -2.68 -18.23 11.18
CA ASP A 35 -4.14 -18.21 11.40
C ASP A 35 -4.55 -17.36 12.60
N GLU A 36 -3.85 -17.45 13.73
CA GLU A 36 -4.18 -16.73 14.94
C GLU A 36 -4.11 -15.20 14.77
N LEU A 37 -3.06 -14.71 14.09
CA LEU A 37 -2.86 -13.28 13.82
C LEU A 37 -3.87 -12.76 12.80
N ARG A 38 -4.14 -13.56 11.75
CA ARG A 38 -5.13 -13.24 10.72
C ARG A 38 -6.53 -13.17 11.33
N ASP A 39 -6.94 -14.17 12.10
CA ASP A 39 -8.27 -14.21 12.71
C ASP A 39 -8.48 -13.06 13.71
N ALA A 40 -7.42 -12.62 14.39
CA ALA A 40 -7.45 -11.43 15.23
C ALA A 40 -7.73 -10.16 14.40
N ALA A 41 -7.06 -10.00 13.25
CA ALA A 41 -7.31 -8.87 12.35
C ALA A 41 -8.74 -8.89 11.79
N ILE A 42 -9.23 -10.03 11.31
CA ILE A 42 -10.61 -10.18 10.83
C ILE A 42 -11.64 -9.77 11.89
N ARG A 43 -11.45 -10.22 13.14
CA ARG A 43 -12.35 -9.83 14.25
C ARG A 43 -12.30 -8.32 14.52
N HIS A 44 -11.10 -7.72 14.47
CA HIS A 44 -10.90 -6.29 14.71
C HIS A 44 -11.65 -5.44 13.68
N PHE A 45 -11.49 -5.75 12.41
CA PHE A 45 -12.12 -5.01 11.30
C PHE A 45 -13.60 -5.34 11.11
N ARG A 46 -14.11 -6.40 11.76
CA ARG A 46 -15.45 -6.94 11.49
C ARG A 46 -15.66 -7.17 9.98
N GLY A 47 -14.59 -7.56 9.32
CA GLY A 47 -14.54 -7.78 7.89
C GLY A 47 -14.97 -9.20 7.51
N GLU A 48 -14.97 -9.46 6.21
CA GLU A 48 -15.10 -10.80 5.68
C GLU A 48 -13.79 -11.57 5.86
N SER A 49 -13.88 -12.89 5.96
CA SER A 49 -12.71 -13.77 6.04
C SER A 49 -12.08 -14.05 4.66
N ALA A 50 -12.21 -13.11 3.72
CA ALA A 50 -11.65 -13.26 2.39
C ALA A 50 -10.12 -13.36 2.44
N ARG A 51 -9.58 -14.31 1.69
CA ARG A 51 -8.14 -14.51 1.51
C ARG A 51 -7.83 -14.49 0.03
N PRO A 52 -7.84 -13.31 -0.60
CA PRO A 52 -7.71 -13.24 -2.04
C PRO A 52 -6.30 -13.61 -2.50
N THR A 53 -6.25 -14.38 -3.57
CA THR A 53 -5.08 -14.52 -4.42
C THR A 53 -4.95 -13.29 -5.33
N ALA A 54 -3.79 -13.10 -5.94
CA ALA A 54 -3.60 -11.99 -6.88
C ALA A 54 -4.56 -12.07 -8.09
N LEU A 55 -4.92 -13.26 -8.55
CA LEU A 55 -5.86 -13.42 -9.67
C LEU A 55 -7.30 -13.08 -9.28
N GLU A 56 -7.72 -13.42 -8.07
CA GLU A 56 -9.04 -13.03 -7.56
C GLU A 56 -9.14 -11.51 -7.40
N LEU A 57 -8.06 -10.85 -6.92
CA LEU A 57 -7.99 -9.39 -6.89
C LEU A 57 -8.15 -8.78 -8.28
N ALA A 58 -7.53 -9.34 -9.31
CA ALA A 58 -7.67 -8.83 -10.68
C ALA A 58 -9.13 -8.82 -11.14
N GLY A 59 -9.87 -9.91 -10.91
CA GLY A 59 -11.31 -9.97 -11.21
C GLY A 59 -12.10 -8.95 -10.40
N TYR A 60 -11.86 -8.92 -9.09
CA TYR A 60 -12.56 -8.06 -8.14
C TYR A 60 -12.44 -6.55 -8.48
N TYR A 61 -11.21 -6.08 -8.80
CA TYR A 61 -10.97 -4.69 -9.14
C TYR A 61 -11.45 -4.35 -10.56
N ARG A 62 -11.36 -5.28 -11.51
CA ARG A 62 -11.87 -5.08 -12.89
C ARG A 62 -13.38 -4.85 -12.91
N GLU A 63 -14.15 -5.63 -12.16
CA GLU A 63 -15.59 -5.45 -12.01
C GLU A 63 -15.95 -4.05 -11.50
N ARG A 64 -15.09 -3.43 -10.70
CA ARG A 64 -15.28 -2.09 -10.12
C ARG A 64 -14.68 -0.98 -10.98
N ARG A 65 -14.07 -1.33 -12.12
CA ARG A 65 -13.35 -0.38 -12.97
C ARG A 65 -12.27 0.39 -12.19
N MET A 66 -11.54 -0.31 -11.33
CA MET A 66 -10.50 0.24 -10.48
C MET A 66 -9.17 -0.48 -10.73
N MET A 67 -8.08 0.24 -10.51
CA MET A 67 -6.75 -0.37 -10.37
C MET A 67 -6.41 -0.53 -8.89
N ALA A 68 -5.52 -1.48 -8.59
CA ALA A 68 -5.02 -1.70 -7.25
C ALA A 68 -3.51 -1.92 -7.22
N VAL A 69 -2.83 -1.30 -6.26
CA VAL A 69 -1.51 -1.70 -5.81
C VAL A 69 -1.67 -2.94 -4.94
N VAL A 70 -1.04 -4.04 -5.34
CA VAL A 70 -1.17 -5.34 -4.68
C VAL A 70 0.16 -5.85 -4.17
N PHE A 71 0.17 -6.39 -2.95
CA PHE A 71 1.37 -6.86 -2.28
C PHE A 71 1.05 -7.90 -1.21
N THR A 72 2.05 -8.62 -0.78
CA THR A 72 2.09 -9.38 0.47
C THR A 72 2.84 -8.61 1.55
N VAL A 73 2.93 -9.17 2.77
CA VAL A 73 3.82 -8.70 3.83
C VAL A 73 4.82 -9.79 4.17
N ASP A 74 6.11 -9.48 4.03
CA ASP A 74 7.19 -10.36 4.43
C ASP A 74 7.48 -10.19 5.93
N SER A 75 6.84 -11.01 6.74
CA SER A 75 7.03 -11.03 8.19
C SER A 75 7.70 -12.31 8.69
N GLU A 76 8.45 -12.97 7.84
CA GLU A 76 9.00 -14.31 8.06
C GLU A 76 9.90 -14.37 9.30
N SER A 77 10.74 -13.34 9.53
CA SER A 77 11.61 -13.28 10.73
C SER A 77 10.83 -13.18 12.04
N PHE A 78 9.63 -12.61 12.03
CA PHE A 78 8.79 -12.45 13.22
C PHE A 78 7.84 -13.63 13.42
N THR A 79 7.19 -14.07 12.35
CA THR A 79 6.10 -15.06 12.42
C THR A 79 6.56 -16.50 12.15
N GLY A 80 7.70 -16.67 11.47
CA GLY A 80 8.12 -17.95 10.90
C GLY A 80 7.27 -18.40 9.70
N GLN A 81 6.29 -17.59 9.28
CA GLN A 81 5.40 -17.89 8.15
C GLN A 81 6.03 -17.39 6.86
N THR A 82 6.18 -18.27 5.88
CA THR A 82 6.63 -17.86 4.54
C THR A 82 5.56 -17.03 3.87
N ARG A 83 5.95 -15.86 3.35
CA ARG A 83 5.05 -14.94 2.62
C ARG A 83 4.56 -15.57 1.31
N VAL A 84 3.52 -14.99 0.73
CA VAL A 84 3.20 -15.20 -0.70
C VAL A 84 4.40 -14.74 -1.54
N PRO A 85 4.88 -15.51 -2.55
CA PRO A 85 6.02 -15.12 -3.38
C PRO A 85 5.78 -13.77 -4.10
N ASN A 86 6.74 -12.84 -4.00
CA ASN A 86 6.68 -11.56 -4.72
C ASN A 86 6.61 -11.78 -6.24
N GLU A 87 7.29 -12.80 -6.74
CA GLU A 87 7.31 -13.21 -8.15
C GLU A 87 5.91 -13.61 -8.64
N GLU A 88 5.17 -14.37 -7.84
CA GLU A 88 3.79 -14.77 -8.16
C GLU A 88 2.88 -13.54 -8.31
N ILE A 89 2.99 -12.60 -7.38
CA ILE A 89 2.22 -11.35 -7.43
C ILE A 89 2.59 -10.53 -8.66
N ALA A 90 3.89 -10.41 -8.96
CA ALA A 90 4.37 -9.66 -10.12
C ALA A 90 3.94 -10.32 -11.45
N GLU A 91 3.94 -11.64 -11.54
CA GLU A 91 3.46 -12.38 -12.72
C GLU A 91 1.96 -12.23 -12.92
N ALA A 92 1.17 -12.35 -11.85
CA ALA A 92 -0.27 -12.10 -11.91
C ALA A 92 -0.59 -10.66 -12.33
N ALA A 93 0.15 -9.68 -11.79
CA ALA A 93 -0.01 -8.28 -12.17
C ALA A 93 0.42 -8.02 -13.63
N ARG A 94 1.48 -8.63 -14.11
CA ARG A 94 1.89 -8.54 -15.53
C ARG A 94 0.80 -9.06 -16.47
N ALA A 95 0.17 -10.18 -16.11
CA ALA A 95 -0.95 -10.74 -16.87
C ALA A 95 -2.22 -9.88 -16.80
N ASN A 96 -2.38 -9.08 -15.75
CA ASN A 96 -3.53 -8.21 -15.48
C ASN A 96 -3.11 -6.74 -15.27
N ALA A 97 -2.19 -6.24 -16.11
CA ALA A 97 -1.61 -4.90 -15.99
C ALA A 97 -2.62 -3.76 -16.20
N ASP A 98 -3.81 -4.08 -16.66
CA ASP A 98 -4.96 -3.18 -16.75
C ASP A 98 -5.57 -2.82 -15.38
N VAL A 99 -5.36 -3.66 -14.36
CA VAL A 99 -5.96 -3.48 -13.04
C VAL A 99 -5.00 -3.69 -11.85
N LEU A 100 -3.88 -4.40 -12.03
CA LEU A 100 -2.94 -4.68 -10.94
C LEU A 100 -1.60 -3.97 -11.12
N ILE A 101 -1.08 -3.42 -10.02
CA ILE A 101 0.23 -2.77 -9.92
C ILE A 101 1.02 -3.50 -8.83
N PRO A 102 2.09 -4.25 -9.15
CA PRO A 102 2.77 -5.08 -8.18
C PRO A 102 3.72 -4.28 -7.30
N PHE A 103 3.56 -4.37 -5.98
CA PHE A 103 4.57 -4.01 -5.01
C PHE A 103 5.15 -5.30 -4.41
N ALA A 104 6.42 -5.24 -4.01
CA ALA A 104 7.06 -6.31 -3.27
C ALA A 104 7.08 -6.00 -1.76
N SER A 105 7.27 -7.03 -0.96
CA SER A 105 7.63 -6.86 0.45
C SER A 105 8.84 -7.75 0.75
N ILE A 106 9.83 -7.16 1.39
CA ILE A 106 11.05 -7.83 1.81
C ILE A 106 11.35 -7.45 3.25
N ASP A 107 11.56 -8.45 4.10
CA ASP A 107 11.96 -8.25 5.48
C ASP A 107 13.40 -7.71 5.53
N PRO A 108 13.64 -6.53 6.13
CA PRO A 108 14.98 -5.94 6.21
C PRO A 108 16.01 -6.85 6.90
N HIS A 109 15.57 -7.73 7.81
CA HIS A 109 16.45 -8.69 8.50
C HIS A 109 17.05 -9.75 7.57
N LYS A 110 16.57 -9.89 6.32
CA LYS A 110 17.21 -10.73 5.29
C LYS A 110 18.55 -10.17 4.81
N GLY A 111 18.85 -8.91 5.14
CA GLY A 111 20.13 -8.25 4.85
C GLY A 111 20.48 -8.30 3.36
N ARG A 112 21.71 -8.68 3.01
CA ARG A 112 22.17 -8.71 1.62
C ARG A 112 21.30 -9.55 0.69
N ARG A 113 20.75 -10.67 1.15
CA ARG A 113 19.86 -11.51 0.33
C ARG A 113 18.58 -10.75 -0.05
N GLY A 114 18.02 -9.97 0.89
CA GLY A 114 16.87 -9.13 0.61
C GLY A 114 17.17 -8.02 -0.40
N VAL A 115 18.36 -7.43 -0.32
CA VAL A 115 18.83 -6.40 -1.28
C VAL A 115 19.00 -6.98 -2.69
N ASP A 116 19.63 -8.16 -2.80
CA ASP A 116 19.80 -8.85 -4.09
C ASP A 116 18.44 -9.26 -4.67
N GLU A 117 17.50 -9.70 -3.83
CA GLU A 117 16.11 -10.00 -4.21
C GLU A 117 15.38 -8.74 -4.70
N ALA A 118 15.52 -7.60 -4.01
CA ALA A 118 14.90 -6.34 -4.43
C ALA A 118 15.36 -5.93 -5.83
N ARG A 119 16.67 -5.97 -6.11
CA ARG A 119 17.23 -5.66 -7.42
C ARG A 119 16.68 -6.56 -8.51
N ARG A 120 16.61 -7.87 -8.24
CA ARG A 120 16.06 -8.85 -9.18
C ARG A 120 14.59 -8.62 -9.47
N LEU A 121 13.77 -8.38 -8.42
CA LEU A 121 12.35 -8.10 -8.57
C LEU A 121 12.07 -6.85 -9.41
N ILE A 122 12.88 -5.82 -9.25
CA ILE A 122 12.79 -4.60 -10.07
C ILE A 122 13.18 -4.90 -11.52
N ALA A 123 14.34 -5.54 -11.74
CA ALA A 123 14.92 -5.71 -13.06
C ALA A 123 14.17 -6.76 -13.92
N GLU A 124 13.73 -7.85 -13.32
CA GLU A 124 13.22 -9.02 -14.05
C GLU A 124 11.68 -9.17 -13.94
N HIS A 125 11.09 -8.74 -12.82
CA HIS A 125 9.67 -8.94 -12.55
C HIS A 125 8.82 -7.67 -12.67
N GLY A 126 9.43 -6.48 -12.84
CA GLY A 126 8.72 -5.23 -13.06
C GLY A 126 7.93 -4.73 -11.85
N VAL A 127 8.43 -4.99 -10.66
CA VAL A 127 7.88 -4.47 -9.39
C VAL A 127 7.91 -2.95 -9.40
N ARG A 128 6.83 -2.31 -8.94
CA ARG A 128 6.58 -0.87 -9.03
C ARG A 128 6.67 -0.13 -7.70
N GLY A 129 7.04 -0.81 -6.61
CA GLY A 129 7.22 -0.26 -5.27
C GLY A 129 7.40 -1.33 -4.22
N PHE A 130 7.57 -0.91 -2.97
CA PHE A 130 7.82 -1.83 -1.86
C PHE A 130 6.94 -1.52 -0.65
N LYS A 131 6.39 -2.57 -0.03
CA LYS A 131 5.64 -2.51 1.23
C LYS A 131 6.51 -2.92 2.39
N PHE A 132 6.49 -2.09 3.44
CA PHE A 132 7.05 -2.39 4.76
C PHE A 132 5.95 -2.39 5.82
N HIS A 133 6.08 -3.29 6.78
CA HIS A 133 5.17 -3.37 7.93
C HIS A 133 5.99 -3.47 9.23
N PRO A 134 6.50 -2.33 9.73
CA PRO A 134 7.47 -2.30 10.82
C PRO A 134 7.08 -3.08 12.08
N ASN A 135 5.80 -3.07 12.47
CA ASN A 135 5.33 -3.81 13.67
C ASN A 135 5.49 -5.33 13.57
N VAL A 136 5.26 -5.91 12.37
CA VAL A 136 5.36 -7.37 12.16
C VAL A 136 6.70 -7.79 11.56
N GLN A 137 7.50 -6.82 11.11
CA GLN A 137 8.88 -7.04 10.69
C GLN A 137 9.90 -6.73 11.79
N GLY A 138 9.47 -6.09 12.89
CA GLY A 138 10.27 -5.90 14.09
C GLY A 138 11.41 -4.87 13.98
N PHE A 139 11.23 -3.79 13.20
CA PHE A 139 12.24 -2.75 13.02
C PHE A 139 11.62 -1.35 13.07
N PHE A 140 12.41 -0.34 13.45
CA PHE A 140 12.03 1.05 13.23
C PHE A 140 12.33 1.46 11.79
N PRO A 141 11.50 2.27 11.13
CA PRO A 141 11.79 2.75 9.77
C PRO A 141 13.19 3.34 9.59
N ASN A 142 13.71 4.02 10.60
CA ASN A 142 15.07 4.61 10.62
C ASN A 142 16.18 3.67 11.12
N ASP A 143 15.91 2.36 11.30
CA ASP A 143 16.96 1.39 11.62
C ASP A 143 17.86 1.15 10.40
N ARG A 144 19.18 1.19 10.64
CA ARG A 144 20.19 1.00 9.58
C ARG A 144 20.10 -0.32 8.83
N VAL A 145 19.45 -1.34 9.42
CA VAL A 145 19.24 -2.65 8.76
C VAL A 145 18.36 -2.52 7.49
N ALA A 146 17.46 -1.53 7.44
CA ALA A 146 16.56 -1.31 6.31
C ALA A 146 17.15 -0.39 5.21
N TYR A 147 18.13 0.42 5.52
CA TYR A 147 18.70 1.43 4.61
C TYR A 147 19.20 0.86 3.28
N PRO A 148 19.89 -0.30 3.24
CA PRO A 148 20.30 -0.88 1.95
C PRO A 148 19.15 -1.24 1.00
N LEU A 149 17.93 -1.48 1.55
CA LEU A 149 16.73 -1.65 0.72
C LEU A 149 16.23 -0.30 0.21
N TYR A 150 16.26 0.75 1.05
CA TYR A 150 15.84 2.09 0.65
C TYR A 150 16.73 2.66 -0.45
N GLU A 151 18.06 2.43 -0.38
CA GLU A 151 19.00 2.80 -1.44
C GLU A 151 18.56 2.20 -2.80
N VAL A 152 18.27 0.92 -2.85
CA VAL A 152 17.82 0.24 -4.08
C VAL A 152 16.49 0.79 -4.59
N ILE A 153 15.55 1.09 -3.68
CA ILE A 153 14.22 1.58 -4.02
C ILE A 153 14.31 3.02 -4.55
N GLU A 154 15.11 3.87 -3.88
CA GLU A 154 15.36 5.25 -4.31
C GLU A 154 16.10 5.31 -5.67
N GLU A 155 17.19 4.52 -5.85
CA GLU A 155 17.90 4.39 -7.11
C GLU A 155 16.99 4.01 -8.29
N ALA A 156 15.98 3.18 -8.02
CA ALA A 156 14.98 2.78 -9.01
C ALA A 156 13.84 3.81 -9.21
N GLY A 157 13.80 4.88 -8.43
CA GLY A 157 12.74 5.90 -8.45
C GLY A 157 11.37 5.39 -8.00
N LEU A 158 11.33 4.28 -7.25
CA LEU A 158 10.13 3.60 -6.79
C LEU A 158 9.66 4.10 -5.42
N PRO A 159 8.37 3.98 -5.08
CA PRO A 159 7.85 4.32 -3.77
C PRO A 159 8.06 3.21 -2.73
N ALA A 160 8.25 3.62 -1.48
CA ALA A 160 8.19 2.78 -0.28
C ALA A 160 6.93 3.09 0.52
N LEU A 161 6.08 2.09 0.74
CA LEU A 161 4.83 2.18 1.50
C LEU A 161 5.03 1.56 2.88
N PHE A 162 4.94 2.36 3.93
CA PHE A 162 5.11 1.94 5.32
C PHE A 162 3.76 1.84 6.02
N HIS A 163 3.50 0.70 6.67
CA HIS A 163 2.45 0.66 7.67
C HIS A 163 2.79 1.61 8.81
N THR A 164 1.86 2.49 9.18
CA THR A 164 1.99 3.44 10.29
C THR A 164 0.75 3.41 11.19
N GLY A 165 0.93 3.71 12.47
CA GLY A 165 -0.15 3.67 13.45
C GLY A 165 -0.42 2.29 14.04
N GLN A 166 -1.59 2.15 14.66
CA GLN A 166 -2.06 0.89 15.22
C GLN A 166 -2.28 -0.16 14.13
N SER A 167 -1.92 -1.41 14.44
CA SER A 167 -2.18 -2.56 13.56
C SER A 167 -3.39 -3.35 14.02
N GLY A 168 -4.18 -3.83 13.05
CA GLY A 168 -5.21 -4.84 13.29
C GLY A 168 -4.62 -6.22 13.60
N VAL A 169 -3.42 -6.50 13.11
CA VAL A 169 -2.69 -7.76 13.35
C VAL A 169 -2.39 -7.91 14.83
N GLY A 170 -2.81 -9.02 15.42
CA GLY A 170 -2.62 -9.34 16.84
C GLY A 170 -3.56 -8.62 17.80
N THR A 171 -4.43 -7.71 17.33
CA THR A 171 -5.37 -6.98 18.19
C THR A 171 -6.31 -7.94 18.93
N GLY A 172 -6.40 -7.78 20.26
CA GLY A 172 -7.23 -8.61 21.13
C GLY A 172 -6.60 -9.93 21.56
N LEU A 173 -5.41 -10.27 21.08
CA LEU A 173 -4.63 -11.41 21.58
C LEU A 173 -3.83 -11.02 22.85
N PRO A 174 -3.52 -11.98 23.72
CA PRO A 174 -2.61 -11.75 24.84
C PRO A 174 -1.28 -11.16 24.35
N GLY A 175 -0.85 -10.04 24.96
CA GLY A 175 0.35 -9.33 24.51
C GLY A 175 0.32 -8.83 23.07
N GLY A 176 -0.88 -8.71 22.46
CA GLY A 176 -1.02 -8.30 21.06
C GLY A 176 -0.43 -9.30 20.07
N GLY A 177 -0.36 -10.60 20.39
CA GLY A 177 0.30 -11.60 19.58
C GLY A 177 1.80 -11.33 19.37
N GLY A 178 2.44 -10.55 20.27
CA GLY A 178 3.85 -10.15 20.19
C GLY A 178 4.11 -8.90 19.35
N VAL A 179 3.11 -8.36 18.68
CA VAL A 179 3.22 -7.14 17.83
C VAL A 179 3.51 -5.91 18.67
N ARG A 180 4.52 -5.13 18.29
CA ARG A 180 4.94 -3.91 19.00
C ARG A 180 4.60 -2.67 18.22
N LEU A 181 3.62 -1.89 18.69
CA LEU A 181 3.13 -0.69 18.01
C LEU A 181 4.18 0.41 17.85
N LYS A 182 5.18 0.48 18.75
CA LYS A 182 6.22 1.52 18.71
C LYS A 182 6.95 1.64 17.38
N TYR A 183 7.06 0.54 16.64
CA TYR A 183 7.76 0.50 15.34
C TYR A 183 7.03 1.26 14.23
N SER A 184 5.73 1.49 14.37
CA SER A 184 4.90 2.15 13.36
C SER A 184 4.53 3.60 13.67
N ASN A 185 5.24 4.26 14.62
CA ASN A 185 5.10 5.70 14.76
C ASN A 185 5.70 6.39 13.52
N PRO A 186 4.90 7.19 12.76
CA PRO A 186 5.35 7.83 11.52
C PRO A 186 6.50 8.81 11.72
N ILE A 187 6.77 9.28 12.94
CA ILE A 187 7.90 10.17 13.21
C ILE A 187 9.26 9.55 12.84
N HIS A 188 9.39 8.23 12.90
CA HIS A 188 10.61 7.54 12.48
C HIS A 188 10.86 7.59 10.96
N VAL A 189 9.83 7.91 10.19
CA VAL A 189 9.94 8.11 8.74
C VAL A 189 10.53 9.48 8.41
N ASP A 190 10.48 10.44 9.34
CA ASP A 190 11.11 11.76 9.16
C ASP A 190 12.62 11.63 8.88
N ASP A 191 13.33 10.80 9.68
CA ASP A 191 14.75 10.52 9.46
C ASP A 191 15.02 9.87 8.10
N VAL A 192 14.17 8.89 7.71
CA VAL A 192 14.29 8.24 6.40
C VAL A 192 14.13 9.25 5.25
N ALA A 193 13.16 10.15 5.37
CA ALA A 193 12.91 11.18 4.37
C ALA A 193 14.03 12.24 4.29
N VAL A 194 14.82 12.41 5.36
CA VAL A 194 16.04 13.24 5.35
C VAL A 194 17.21 12.52 4.69
N ASP A 195 17.42 11.26 5.07
CA ASP A 195 18.54 10.46 4.59
C ASP A 195 18.38 10.01 3.12
N PHE A 196 17.12 9.92 2.64
CA PHE A 196 16.72 9.54 1.27
C PHE A 196 15.78 10.59 0.66
N PRO A 197 16.30 11.75 0.21
CA PRO A 197 15.47 12.88 -0.23
C PRO A 197 14.69 12.63 -1.53
N GLU A 198 15.13 11.68 -2.36
CA GLU A 198 14.44 11.32 -3.62
C GLU A 198 13.49 10.13 -3.44
N LEU A 199 13.54 9.44 -2.30
CA LEU A 199 12.66 8.31 -2.01
C LEU A 199 11.22 8.81 -1.83
N LYS A 200 10.32 8.35 -2.68
CA LYS A 200 8.88 8.58 -2.50
C LYS A 200 8.36 7.69 -1.38
N ILE A 201 7.80 8.28 -0.34
CA ILE A 201 7.35 7.58 0.85
C ILE A 201 5.84 7.69 0.99
N VAL A 202 5.16 6.59 1.30
CA VAL A 202 3.74 6.56 1.61
C VAL A 202 3.56 6.08 3.05
N LEU A 203 2.96 6.92 3.89
CA LEU A 203 2.51 6.58 5.23
C LEU A 203 1.11 5.94 5.10
N ALA A 204 1.03 4.63 5.33
CA ALA A 204 -0.23 3.93 5.24
C ALA A 204 -1.08 4.19 6.48
N HIS A 205 -2.36 4.40 6.22
CA HIS A 205 -3.41 4.67 7.21
C HIS A 205 -3.38 6.12 7.75
N PRO A 206 -4.47 6.55 8.41
CA PRO A 206 -4.49 7.79 9.19
C PRO A 206 -3.53 7.83 10.37
N SER A 207 -2.80 6.73 10.64
CA SER A 207 -1.74 6.60 11.65
C SER A 207 -2.20 6.75 13.11
N PHE A 208 -3.44 6.32 13.44
CA PHE A 208 -3.89 6.36 14.85
C PHE A 208 -2.89 5.64 15.78
N PRO A 209 -2.51 6.21 16.95
CA PRO A 209 -2.94 7.50 17.51
C PRO A 209 -2.05 8.69 17.10
N TRP A 210 -1.10 8.52 16.17
CA TRP A 210 -0.08 9.48 15.76
C TRP A 210 -0.43 10.22 14.45
N GLN A 211 -1.72 10.61 14.30
CA GLN A 211 -2.20 11.28 13.09
C GLN A 211 -1.50 12.64 12.86
N ASP A 212 -1.28 13.38 13.94
CA ASP A 212 -0.67 14.72 13.86
C ASP A 212 0.80 14.62 13.47
N GLU A 213 1.52 13.59 13.92
CA GLU A 213 2.89 13.31 13.48
C GLU A 213 2.94 12.95 12.00
N ALA A 214 2.02 12.09 11.51
CA ALA A 214 1.95 11.76 10.10
C ALA A 214 1.68 13.00 9.22
N ILE A 215 0.74 13.84 9.66
CA ILE A 215 0.42 15.11 8.99
C ILE A 215 1.64 16.03 9.00
N ALA A 216 2.32 16.17 10.15
CA ALA A 216 3.49 17.04 10.29
C ALA A 216 4.63 16.60 9.37
N VAL A 217 4.95 15.31 9.32
CA VAL A 217 5.97 14.74 8.42
C VAL A 217 5.59 15.00 6.97
N ALA A 218 4.35 14.70 6.56
CA ALA A 218 3.89 14.91 5.20
C ALA A 218 3.86 16.39 4.80
N LEU A 219 3.55 17.31 5.72
CA LEU A 219 3.61 18.75 5.46
C LEU A 219 5.04 19.24 5.26
N HIS A 220 5.98 18.71 6.04
CA HIS A 220 7.38 19.14 6.03
C HIS A 220 8.19 18.53 4.88
N LYS A 221 7.90 17.29 4.47
CA LYS A 221 8.64 16.52 3.47
C LYS A 221 7.83 16.38 2.18
N PRO A 222 8.24 17.01 1.06
CA PRO A 222 7.45 17.03 -0.18
C PRO A 222 7.29 15.66 -0.84
N GLN A 223 8.20 14.71 -0.57
CA GLN A 223 8.17 13.34 -1.10
C GLN A 223 7.31 12.39 -0.27
N VAL A 224 6.71 12.84 0.85
CA VAL A 224 5.89 12.02 1.75
C VAL A 224 4.41 12.19 1.45
N TYR A 225 3.71 11.08 1.28
CA TYR A 225 2.29 10.94 1.01
C TYR A 225 1.59 10.26 2.19
N ILE A 226 0.27 10.43 2.29
CA ILE A 226 -0.57 9.70 3.25
C ILE A 226 -1.60 8.88 2.46
N ASP A 227 -1.68 7.59 2.74
CA ASP A 227 -2.69 6.66 2.25
C ASP A 227 -3.82 6.54 3.28
N LEU A 228 -5.04 6.66 2.84
CA LEU A 228 -6.25 6.68 3.69
C LEU A 228 -6.82 5.29 3.99
N SER A 229 -6.07 4.23 3.78
CA SER A 229 -6.49 2.84 3.97
C SER A 229 -6.67 2.43 5.44
N GLY A 230 -7.19 1.24 5.70
CA GLY A 230 -7.28 0.61 7.02
C GLY A 230 -8.30 1.24 7.97
N TRP A 231 -8.95 2.32 7.58
CA TRP A 231 -9.98 3.03 8.35
C TRP A 231 -11.15 3.40 7.48
N SER A 232 -12.37 3.22 8.01
CA SER A 232 -13.54 3.80 7.34
C SER A 232 -13.47 5.33 7.44
N PRO A 233 -13.68 6.07 6.33
CA PRO A 233 -13.61 7.51 6.27
C PRO A 233 -14.41 8.26 7.35
N LYS A 234 -15.49 7.68 7.82
CA LYS A 234 -16.32 8.27 8.91
C LYS A 234 -15.56 8.46 10.24
N TYR A 235 -14.38 7.84 10.39
CA TYR A 235 -13.56 7.96 11.59
C TYR A 235 -12.33 8.84 11.37
N PHE A 236 -12.19 9.46 10.19
CA PHE A 236 -11.05 10.34 9.94
C PHE A 236 -11.08 11.56 10.85
N PRO A 237 -9.96 11.91 11.49
CA PRO A 237 -9.90 13.09 12.32
C PRO A 237 -10.09 14.37 11.47
N PRO A 238 -10.75 15.41 12.02
CA PRO A 238 -11.02 16.64 11.28
C PRO A 238 -9.76 17.30 10.69
N GLN A 239 -8.63 17.21 11.38
CA GLN A 239 -7.34 17.75 10.92
C GLN A 239 -6.88 17.07 9.63
N LEU A 240 -7.02 15.73 9.52
CA LEU A 240 -6.66 15.02 8.31
C LEU A 240 -7.55 15.44 7.14
N VAL A 241 -8.87 15.57 7.36
CA VAL A 241 -9.82 16.04 6.34
C VAL A 241 -9.49 17.47 5.90
N HIS A 242 -9.16 18.36 6.88
CA HIS A 242 -8.75 19.74 6.58
C HIS A 242 -7.49 19.77 5.69
N HIS A 243 -6.45 19.05 6.05
CA HIS A 243 -5.20 19.04 5.28
C HIS A 243 -5.35 18.35 3.92
N ALA A 244 -6.15 17.28 3.82
CA ALA A 244 -6.49 16.65 2.56
C ALA A 244 -7.19 17.62 1.59
N ASN A 245 -7.99 18.56 2.11
CA ASN A 245 -8.64 19.61 1.32
C ASN A 245 -7.76 20.83 1.00
N THR A 246 -6.56 20.92 1.59
CA THR A 246 -5.74 22.14 1.54
C THR A 246 -4.27 21.79 1.18
N LEU A 247 -3.37 21.83 2.15
CA LEU A 247 -1.93 21.72 1.93
C LEU A 247 -1.47 20.33 1.44
N LEU A 248 -2.19 19.27 1.78
CA LEU A 248 -1.89 17.90 1.36
C LEU A 248 -2.76 17.38 0.20
N ARG A 249 -3.54 18.26 -0.46
CA ARG A 249 -4.49 17.86 -1.52
C ARG A 249 -3.88 17.01 -2.63
N GLU A 250 -2.60 17.18 -2.92
CA GLU A 250 -1.86 16.45 -3.96
C GLU A 250 -1.05 15.27 -3.43
N ARG A 251 -1.11 15.01 -2.11
CA ARG A 251 -0.29 13.99 -1.43
C ARG A 251 -1.09 13.04 -0.54
N VAL A 252 -2.42 13.11 -0.59
CA VAL A 252 -3.31 12.15 0.05
C VAL A 252 -3.83 11.18 -1.01
N LEU A 253 -3.81 9.89 -0.69
CA LEU A 253 -4.09 8.79 -1.62
C LEU A 253 -5.29 7.98 -1.14
N PHE A 254 -6.08 7.48 -2.08
CA PHE A 254 -7.11 6.49 -1.81
C PHE A 254 -6.49 5.11 -1.61
N GLY A 255 -6.85 4.45 -0.52
CA GLY A 255 -6.50 3.08 -0.23
C GLY A 255 -7.56 2.44 0.66
N THR A 256 -7.75 1.13 0.56
CA THR A 256 -8.78 0.43 1.33
C THR A 256 -8.25 -0.45 2.42
N ASP A 257 -7.09 -1.06 2.26
CA ASP A 257 -6.60 -2.16 3.09
C ASP A 257 -7.43 -3.45 2.86
N TYR A 258 -7.88 -3.63 1.58
CA TYR A 258 -8.61 -4.84 1.22
C TYR A 258 -7.75 -6.09 1.47
N PRO A 259 -8.27 -7.17 2.06
CA PRO A 259 -9.70 -7.53 2.21
C PRO A 259 -10.38 -7.03 3.49
N PHE A 260 -9.71 -6.33 4.39
CA PHE A 260 -10.30 -5.91 5.67
C PHE A 260 -11.40 -4.86 5.51
N ILE A 261 -11.23 -3.93 4.56
CA ILE A 261 -12.25 -2.95 4.18
C ILE A 261 -12.45 -3.03 2.67
N THR A 262 -13.69 -3.23 2.23
CA THR A 262 -14.01 -3.26 0.80
C THR A 262 -14.01 -1.86 0.20
N PRO A 263 -13.59 -1.69 -1.08
CA PRO A 263 -13.70 -0.41 -1.78
C PRO A 263 -15.11 0.18 -1.75
N ASP A 264 -16.13 -0.66 -1.91
CA ASP A 264 -17.53 -0.21 -1.92
C ASP A 264 -17.91 0.42 -0.57
N ARG A 265 -17.53 -0.20 0.55
CA ARG A 265 -17.77 0.33 1.89
C ARG A 265 -17.00 1.62 2.13
N TRP A 266 -15.73 1.64 1.73
CA TRP A 266 -14.88 2.80 1.91
C TRP A 266 -15.40 4.00 1.13
N LEU A 267 -15.74 3.82 -0.15
CA LEU A 267 -16.26 4.88 -1.03
C LEU A 267 -17.61 5.40 -0.52
N ALA A 268 -18.51 4.52 -0.07
CA ALA A 268 -19.80 4.94 0.50
C ALA A 268 -19.66 5.82 1.76
N ASP A 269 -18.62 5.60 2.57
CA ASP A 269 -18.33 6.46 3.73
C ASP A 269 -17.56 7.72 3.32
N PHE A 270 -16.68 7.65 2.31
CA PHE A 270 -15.96 8.80 1.76
C PHE A 270 -16.91 9.81 1.10
N ASP A 271 -18.00 9.35 0.49
CA ASP A 271 -19.04 10.19 -0.10
C ASP A 271 -19.73 11.11 0.90
N LYS A 272 -19.68 10.78 2.19
CA LYS A 272 -20.28 11.55 3.29
C LYS A 272 -19.31 12.56 3.89
N LEU A 273 -18.03 12.53 3.51
CA LEU A 273 -17.05 13.50 4.00
C LEU A 273 -17.14 14.82 3.23
N ASP A 274 -16.85 15.89 3.94
CA ASP A 274 -16.71 17.24 3.36
C ASP A 274 -15.35 17.38 2.62
N ILE A 275 -15.23 16.63 1.51
CA ILE A 275 -14.09 16.73 0.59
C ILE A 275 -14.51 17.59 -0.61
N LYS A 276 -13.73 18.63 -0.89
CA LYS A 276 -13.97 19.55 -2.00
C LYS A 276 -14.09 18.81 -3.33
N PRO A 277 -15.01 19.21 -4.21
CA PRO A 277 -15.25 18.54 -5.50
C PRO A 277 -13.99 18.43 -6.38
N ASP A 278 -13.13 19.44 -6.37
CA ASP A 278 -11.87 19.46 -7.10
C ASP A 278 -10.73 18.63 -6.46
N VAL A 279 -10.87 18.30 -5.18
CA VAL A 279 -9.91 17.45 -4.44
C VAL A 279 -10.25 15.97 -4.56
N ARG A 280 -11.53 15.62 -4.70
CA ARG A 280 -11.98 14.25 -4.81
C ARG A 280 -11.23 13.42 -5.88
N PRO A 281 -11.15 13.86 -7.14
CA PRO A 281 -10.43 13.11 -8.18
C PRO A 281 -8.92 13.04 -7.92
N LEU A 282 -8.35 14.02 -7.19
CA LEU A 282 -6.95 13.95 -6.78
C LEU A 282 -6.73 12.76 -5.85
N ILE A 283 -7.52 12.64 -4.79
CA ILE A 283 -7.41 11.56 -3.80
C ILE A 283 -7.70 10.20 -4.43
N LEU A 284 -8.78 10.10 -5.20
CA LEU A 284 -9.22 8.82 -5.74
C LEU A 284 -8.30 8.24 -6.82
N LYS A 285 -7.61 9.11 -7.60
CA LYS A 285 -6.86 8.63 -8.77
C LYS A 285 -5.59 9.43 -9.07
N GLN A 286 -5.69 10.76 -9.21
CA GLN A 286 -4.63 11.53 -9.86
C GLN A 286 -3.33 11.58 -9.04
N ASN A 287 -3.42 11.60 -7.71
CA ASN A 287 -2.26 11.56 -6.83
C ASN A 287 -1.50 10.23 -6.96
N ALA A 288 -2.23 9.11 -7.02
CA ALA A 288 -1.65 7.79 -7.26
C ALA A 288 -1.01 7.70 -8.65
N MET A 289 -1.63 8.28 -9.69
CA MET A 289 -1.02 8.35 -11.02
C MET A 289 0.33 9.08 -11.00
N ARG A 290 0.42 10.23 -10.30
CA ARG A 290 1.69 10.98 -10.17
C ARG A 290 2.74 10.19 -9.39
N LEU A 291 2.36 9.62 -8.25
CA LEU A 291 3.24 8.81 -7.41
C LEU A 291 3.86 7.64 -8.20
N LEU A 292 3.03 6.92 -8.95
CA LEU A 292 3.38 5.71 -9.70
C LEU A 292 3.90 5.97 -11.12
N GLY A 293 3.92 7.24 -11.56
CA GLY A 293 4.35 7.60 -12.91
C GLY A 293 3.46 7.01 -14.01
N LEU A 294 2.15 6.86 -13.75
CA LEU A 294 1.19 6.38 -14.74
C LEU A 294 0.79 7.53 -15.66
N LYS A 295 0.93 7.34 -16.98
CA LYS A 295 0.58 8.34 -17.99
C LYS A 295 -0.63 7.86 -18.78
N GLY A 296 -1.63 8.73 -18.97
CA GLY A 296 -2.72 8.50 -19.92
C GLY A 296 -2.21 8.59 -21.38
N GLU A 297 -2.90 7.96 -22.30
CA GLU A 297 -2.50 7.95 -23.72
C GLU A 297 -2.41 9.34 -24.38
N SER A 298 -3.13 10.33 -23.83
CA SER A 298 -3.11 11.72 -24.31
C SER A 298 -1.78 12.46 -24.09
N SER A 299 -0.84 11.96 -23.29
CA SER A 299 0.46 12.60 -23.05
C SER A 299 1.59 12.12 -23.99
N MET A 300 1.31 11.19 -24.89
CA MET A 300 2.29 10.69 -25.88
C MET A 300 2.34 11.51 -27.18
N GLY A 301 1.50 12.55 -27.31
CA GLY A 301 1.36 13.36 -28.53
C GLY A 301 2.21 14.64 -28.60
N GLU A 302 2.86 15.09 -27.54
CA GLU A 302 3.56 16.40 -27.50
C GLU A 302 5.10 16.33 -27.49
N ALA A 303 5.68 15.19 -27.80
CA ALA A 303 7.15 15.08 -27.99
C ALA A 303 7.46 14.84 -29.47
N ARG A 304 7.32 15.89 -30.30
CA ARG A 304 7.97 16.02 -31.62
C ARG A 304 8.55 17.41 -31.78
#